data_203e89f245a1e134d6941a651500e91c
#
_entry.id   203e89f245a1e134d6941a651500e91c
#
_cell.length_a   1.000
_cell.length_b   1.000
_cell.length_c   1.000
_cell.angle_alpha   90.00
_cell.angle_beta   90.00
_cell.angle_gamma   90.00
#
_symmetry.space_group_name_H-M   'P 1'
#
loop_
_entity.id
_entity.type
_entity.pdbx_description
1 polymer ?
#
loop_
_entity_poly.entity_id
_entity_poly.type
_entity_poly.pdbx_seq_one_letter_code
_entity_poly.pdbx_strand_id
1 'polypeptide(L)'
;MTNIQKHPLDFPWDTASLHLDTRKFLKNLSNLSPLGSPLRDARIKIIGGYTADIIESWIKIFAAYYGVAVEIDGSDWGPAFTSEVSSRKMKDVQLVVCLNHSRDLIASGSSINNTIDLAVVSSRLQALADNVIDAGVPLFMTTFDQLQSNHPAETRDQTVNYKSAIINAELYRKQFETSL
;
A
#
# COMPACT_ATOMS: atom_id res chain seq x y z
N MET A 1 -40.02 -11.55 8.25
CA MET A 1 -38.87 -10.88 7.59
C MET A 1 -37.79 -10.78 8.62
N THR A 2 -36.78 -11.63 8.56
CA THR A 2 -35.62 -11.61 9.45
C THR A 2 -34.78 -10.39 9.06
N ASN A 3 -34.68 -9.42 9.95
CA ASN A 3 -33.76 -8.29 9.82
C ASN A 3 -32.34 -8.88 9.83
N ILE A 4 -31.76 -9.09 8.65
CA ILE A 4 -30.35 -9.43 8.53
C ILE A 4 -29.59 -8.20 8.98
N GLN A 5 -29.12 -8.22 10.22
CA GLN A 5 -28.32 -7.14 10.77
C GLN A 5 -27.00 -7.09 9.96
N LYS A 6 -26.82 -6.03 9.19
CA LYS A 6 -25.63 -5.81 8.37
C LYS A 6 -24.40 -5.79 9.27
N HIS A 7 -23.36 -6.60 8.91
CA HIS A 7 -22.08 -6.55 9.62
C HIS A 7 -21.38 -5.22 9.35
N PRO A 8 -20.70 -4.60 10.33
CA PRO A 8 -20.02 -3.31 10.14
C PRO A 8 -18.97 -3.31 9.01
N LEU A 9 -18.43 -4.48 8.67
CA LEU A 9 -17.46 -4.63 7.58
C LEU A 9 -18.09 -4.93 6.22
N ASP A 10 -19.43 -5.03 6.12
CA ASP A 10 -20.12 -5.19 4.83
C ASP A 10 -20.15 -3.85 4.08
N PHE A 11 -19.89 -3.93 2.77
CA PHE A 11 -20.01 -2.75 1.90
C PHE A 11 -21.47 -2.34 1.69
N PRO A 12 -21.81 -1.03 1.62
CA PRO A 12 -20.96 0.14 1.79
C PRO A 12 -20.62 0.39 3.26
N TRP A 13 -19.35 0.77 3.48
CA TRP A 13 -18.82 0.98 4.83
C TRP A 13 -19.25 2.34 5.42
N ASP A 14 -19.57 2.32 6.70
CA ASP A 14 -19.61 3.55 7.50
C ASP A 14 -18.21 3.78 8.10
N THR A 15 -17.44 4.65 7.45
CA THR A 15 -16.05 4.94 7.82
C THR A 15 -15.91 5.50 9.24
N ALA A 16 -16.92 6.22 9.74
CA ALA A 16 -16.88 6.77 11.09
C ALA A 16 -16.99 5.66 12.14
N SER A 17 -17.95 4.75 11.96
CA SER A 17 -18.12 3.59 12.85
C SER A 17 -16.92 2.65 12.80
N LEU A 18 -16.37 2.39 11.60
CA LEU A 18 -15.19 1.55 11.44
C LEU A 18 -13.99 2.10 12.22
N HIS A 19 -13.74 3.40 12.16
CA HIS A 19 -12.59 4.01 12.84
C HIS A 19 -12.69 3.88 14.37
N LEU A 20 -13.86 4.03 14.91
CA LEU A 20 -14.09 3.90 16.37
C LEU A 20 -13.90 2.47 16.87
N ASP A 21 -14.23 1.47 16.06
CA ASP A 21 -14.22 0.06 16.45
C ASP A 21 -12.91 -0.68 16.11
N THR A 22 -11.92 -0.03 15.50
CA THR A 22 -10.66 -0.67 15.07
C THR A 22 -10.00 -1.51 16.17
N ARG A 23 -9.88 -0.96 17.38
CA ARG A 23 -9.26 -1.68 18.51
C ARG A 23 -10.07 -2.91 18.94
N LYS A 24 -11.38 -2.85 18.84
CA LYS A 24 -12.29 -3.95 19.16
C LYS A 24 -12.16 -5.07 18.13
N PHE A 25 -12.08 -4.72 16.85
CA PHE A 25 -11.86 -5.69 15.78
C PHE A 25 -10.52 -6.39 15.91
N LEU A 26 -9.43 -5.64 16.17
CA LEU A 26 -8.09 -6.22 16.33
C LEU A 26 -8.00 -7.20 17.51
N LYS A 27 -8.77 -7.00 18.58
CA LYS A 27 -8.81 -7.93 19.71
C LYS A 27 -9.56 -9.24 19.42
N ASN A 28 -10.41 -9.26 18.40
CA ASN A 28 -11.31 -10.37 18.12
C ASN A 28 -11.20 -10.86 16.66
N LEU A 29 -10.00 -10.80 16.08
CA LEU A 29 -9.77 -11.15 14.66
C LEU A 29 -10.32 -12.53 14.29
N SER A 30 -10.10 -13.54 15.15
CA SER A 30 -10.58 -14.91 14.91
C SER A 30 -12.10 -15.05 14.82
N ASN A 31 -12.84 -14.08 15.36
CA ASN A 31 -14.29 -14.11 15.42
C ASN A 31 -14.94 -13.17 14.37
N LEU A 32 -14.14 -12.52 13.54
CA LEU A 32 -14.67 -11.59 12.53
C LEU A 32 -15.25 -12.29 11.33
N SER A 33 -14.78 -13.49 11.01
CA SER A 33 -15.25 -14.20 9.82
C SER A 33 -16.71 -14.65 9.98
N PRO A 34 -17.63 -14.21 9.13
CA PRO A 34 -19.02 -14.65 9.15
C PRO A 34 -19.17 -16.13 8.77
N LEU A 35 -18.14 -16.72 8.19
CA LEU A 35 -18.12 -18.13 7.76
C LEU A 35 -17.82 -19.11 8.89
N GLY A 36 -17.41 -18.61 10.07
CA GLY A 36 -17.06 -19.45 11.22
C GLY A 36 -15.93 -20.44 10.94
N SER A 37 -15.23 -20.30 9.83
CA SER A 37 -14.17 -21.19 9.39
C SER A 37 -12.84 -20.82 10.04
N PRO A 38 -11.93 -21.79 10.28
CA PRO A 38 -10.58 -21.46 10.73
C PRO A 38 -9.91 -20.54 9.70
N LEU A 39 -9.21 -19.52 10.19
CA LEU A 39 -8.49 -18.58 9.34
C LEU A 39 -7.33 -19.31 8.65
N ARG A 40 -7.12 -18.96 7.36
CA ARG A 40 -5.93 -19.37 6.62
C ARG A 40 -4.82 -18.37 6.87
N ASP A 41 -3.62 -18.86 7.16
CA ASP A 41 -2.47 -17.97 7.35
C ASP A 41 -1.97 -17.44 6.02
N ALA A 42 -1.63 -16.16 5.99
CA ALA A 42 -0.97 -15.51 4.88
C ALA A 42 0.06 -14.50 5.38
N ARG A 43 1.17 -14.36 4.66
CA ARG A 43 2.20 -13.38 4.96
C ARG A 43 2.26 -12.33 3.87
N ILE A 44 2.11 -11.06 4.26
CA ILE A 44 2.12 -9.91 3.36
C ILE A 44 3.33 -9.04 3.70
N LYS A 45 4.09 -8.64 2.68
CA LYS A 45 5.15 -7.64 2.84
C LYS A 45 4.63 -6.28 2.43
N ILE A 46 4.76 -5.28 3.32
CA ILE A 46 4.43 -3.88 3.03
C ILE A 46 5.72 -3.08 2.91
N ILE A 47 5.83 -2.32 1.83
CA ILE A 47 6.95 -1.43 1.53
C ILE A 47 6.36 -0.02 1.34
N GLY A 48 6.83 0.95 2.13
CA GLY A 48 6.34 2.32 2.01
C GLY A 48 6.93 3.26 3.05
N GLY A 49 7.00 4.55 2.72
CA GLY A 49 7.60 5.59 3.55
C GLY A 49 6.73 6.12 4.68
N TYR A 50 5.50 5.63 4.81
CA TYR A 50 4.52 6.12 5.79
C TYR A 50 4.23 5.12 6.88
N THR A 51 3.77 5.67 8.02
CA THR A 51 3.23 4.88 9.14
C THR A 51 2.16 3.92 8.60
N ALA A 52 2.60 2.74 8.24
CA ALA A 52 1.75 1.68 7.74
C ALA A 52 0.81 1.15 8.83
N ASP A 53 1.03 1.50 10.10
CA ASP A 53 0.31 0.95 11.27
C ASP A 53 -1.20 0.96 11.12
N ILE A 54 -1.76 2.07 10.62
CA ILE A 54 -3.21 2.19 10.40
C ILE A 54 -3.64 1.26 9.26
N ILE A 55 -2.89 1.27 8.15
CA ILE A 55 -3.17 0.45 6.96
C ILE A 55 -3.00 -1.03 7.31
N GLU A 56 -1.94 -1.39 8.03
CA GLU A 56 -1.71 -2.75 8.53
C GLU A 56 -2.87 -3.25 9.38
N SER A 57 -3.35 -2.40 10.30
CA SER A 57 -4.48 -2.73 11.15
C SER A 57 -5.73 -3.05 10.33
N TRP A 58 -6.01 -2.24 9.31
CA TRP A 58 -7.15 -2.45 8.42
C TRP A 58 -6.99 -3.67 7.53
N ILE A 59 -5.80 -3.93 6.99
CA ILE A 59 -5.51 -5.15 6.23
C ILE A 59 -5.79 -6.38 7.09
N LYS A 60 -5.33 -6.42 8.34
CA LYS A 60 -5.58 -7.53 9.27
C LYS A 60 -7.07 -7.72 9.54
N ILE A 61 -7.81 -6.64 9.78
CA ILE A 61 -9.25 -6.68 10.06
C ILE A 61 -10.03 -7.21 8.85
N PHE A 62 -9.80 -6.63 7.67
CA PHE A 62 -10.53 -7.06 6.48
C PHE A 62 -10.14 -8.48 6.04
N ALA A 63 -8.86 -8.82 6.10
CA ALA A 63 -8.40 -10.17 5.80
C ALA A 63 -9.07 -11.21 6.74
N ALA A 64 -9.10 -10.94 8.05
CA ALA A 64 -9.76 -11.80 9.02
C ALA A 64 -11.26 -11.93 8.75
N TYR A 65 -11.94 -10.86 8.35
CA TYR A 65 -13.35 -10.91 7.93
C TYR A 65 -13.56 -11.88 6.77
N TYR A 66 -12.62 -11.93 5.82
CA TYR A 66 -12.65 -12.88 4.70
C TYR A 66 -12.00 -14.24 5.01
N GLY A 67 -11.70 -14.53 6.26
CA GLY A 67 -11.19 -15.83 6.70
C GLY A 67 -9.69 -16.02 6.52
N VAL A 68 -8.90 -14.93 6.49
CA VAL A 68 -7.45 -14.96 6.35
C VAL A 68 -6.78 -14.30 7.57
N ALA A 69 -5.88 -15.03 8.23
CA ALA A 69 -5.00 -14.47 9.27
C ALA A 69 -3.73 -13.93 8.61
N VAL A 70 -3.55 -12.62 8.63
CA VAL A 70 -2.43 -11.97 7.96
C VAL A 70 -1.32 -11.65 8.95
N GLU A 71 -0.13 -12.19 8.69
CA GLU A 71 1.14 -11.71 9.24
C GLU A 71 1.71 -10.64 8.31
N ILE A 72 2.04 -9.48 8.85
CA ILE A 72 2.61 -8.38 8.07
C ILE A 72 4.09 -8.23 8.39
N ASP A 73 4.90 -8.33 7.33
CA ASP A 73 6.31 -7.97 7.36
C ASP A 73 6.46 -6.52 6.92
N GLY A 74 6.55 -5.61 7.89
CA GLY A 74 6.70 -4.16 7.70
C GLY A 74 8.14 -3.68 7.91
N SER A 75 9.14 -4.52 7.74
CA SER A 75 10.52 -4.23 8.10
C SER A 75 11.23 -3.22 7.19
N ASP A 76 10.71 -2.94 6.01
CA ASP A 76 11.34 -2.03 5.06
C ASP A 76 10.63 -0.65 5.07
N TRP A 77 10.96 0.12 6.11
CA TRP A 77 10.48 1.50 6.25
C TRP A 77 11.26 2.43 5.34
N GLY A 78 10.59 3.07 4.42
CA GLY A 78 11.16 4.05 3.50
C GLY A 78 10.39 4.12 2.20
N PRO A 79 10.69 5.12 1.34
CA PRO A 79 10.09 5.16 0.00
C PRO A 79 10.29 3.83 -0.73
N ALA A 80 9.27 3.32 -1.39
CA ALA A 80 9.31 2.01 -2.06
C ALA A 80 10.50 1.90 -3.04
N PHE A 81 10.82 2.99 -3.74
CA PHE A 81 11.95 3.04 -4.67
C PHE A 81 13.34 3.06 -3.98
N THR A 82 13.42 3.11 -2.65
CA THR A 82 14.70 2.98 -1.91
C THR A 82 14.88 1.58 -1.32
N SER A 83 13.86 0.73 -1.37
CA SER A 83 13.90 -0.61 -0.79
C SER A 83 14.75 -1.55 -1.63
N GLU A 84 15.70 -2.22 -1.00
CA GLU A 84 16.46 -3.32 -1.57
C GLU A 84 15.76 -4.65 -1.27
N VAL A 85 14.77 -4.97 -2.07
CA VAL A 85 14.05 -6.22 -1.93
C VAL A 85 14.75 -7.31 -2.73
N SER A 86 15.31 -8.30 -2.04
CA SER A 86 15.89 -9.47 -2.71
C SER A 86 14.90 -10.65 -2.72
N SER A 87 14.98 -11.50 -3.72
CA SER A 87 14.15 -12.71 -3.85
C SER A 87 14.22 -13.62 -2.62
N ARG A 88 15.35 -13.62 -1.89
CA ARG A 88 15.50 -14.38 -0.64
C ARG A 88 14.60 -13.89 0.49
N LYS A 89 14.28 -12.59 0.51
CA LYS A 89 13.38 -11.97 1.49
C LYS A 89 11.90 -12.22 1.17
N MET A 90 11.60 -12.80 0.00
CA MET A 90 10.24 -13.10 -0.45
C MET A 90 9.79 -14.52 -0.12
N LYS A 91 10.65 -15.33 0.53
CA LYS A 91 10.28 -16.67 0.93
C LYS A 91 9.06 -16.61 1.86
N ASP A 92 8.04 -17.37 1.52
CA ASP A 92 6.78 -17.47 2.27
C ASP A 92 5.90 -16.19 2.24
N VAL A 93 6.23 -15.18 1.41
CA VAL A 93 5.38 -14.01 1.18
C VAL A 93 4.37 -14.33 0.07
N GLN A 94 3.07 -14.11 0.34
CA GLN A 94 1.99 -14.33 -0.62
C GLN A 94 1.59 -13.07 -1.38
N LEU A 95 1.94 -11.88 -0.87
CA LEU A 95 1.62 -10.60 -1.51
C LEU A 95 2.63 -9.54 -1.08
N VAL A 96 3.10 -8.75 -2.02
CA VAL A 96 3.84 -7.52 -1.75
C VAL A 96 2.94 -6.32 -2.04
N VAL A 97 2.88 -5.40 -1.10
CA VAL A 97 2.15 -4.14 -1.22
C VAL A 97 3.15 -2.99 -1.16
N CYS A 98 3.26 -2.23 -2.24
CA CYS A 98 4.06 -1.00 -2.30
C CYS A 98 3.15 0.22 -2.16
N LEU A 99 3.38 1.00 -1.12
CA LEU A 99 2.65 2.22 -0.83
C LEU A 99 3.52 3.42 -1.26
N ASN A 100 3.18 4.02 -2.39
CA ASN A 100 3.87 5.20 -2.91
C ASN A 100 3.15 6.48 -2.44
N HIS A 101 3.93 7.47 -2.05
CA HIS A 101 3.41 8.77 -1.66
C HIS A 101 4.20 9.89 -2.32
N SER A 102 3.53 10.93 -2.78
CA SER A 102 4.18 12.05 -3.50
C SER A 102 5.23 12.79 -2.69
N ARG A 103 5.11 12.80 -1.36
CA ARG A 103 6.15 13.35 -0.48
C ARG A 103 7.47 12.60 -0.55
N ASP A 104 7.46 11.32 -0.92
CA ASP A 104 8.66 10.52 -1.10
C ASP A 104 9.52 11.04 -2.27
N LEU A 105 8.93 11.78 -3.20
CA LEU A 105 9.63 12.43 -4.31
C LEU A 105 10.39 13.70 -3.91
N ILE A 106 10.27 14.11 -2.66
CA ILE A 106 10.96 15.29 -2.13
C ILE A 106 12.29 14.84 -1.53
N ALA A 107 13.40 15.35 -2.08
CA ALA A 107 14.73 15.02 -1.55
C ALA A 107 14.89 15.52 -0.11
N SER A 108 15.31 14.64 0.79
CA SER A 108 15.56 14.97 2.19
C SER A 108 16.72 15.97 2.33
N GLY A 109 16.53 17.02 3.11
CA GLY A 109 17.59 17.99 3.46
C GLY A 109 17.95 19.01 2.38
N SER A 110 17.21 19.06 1.28
CA SER A 110 17.49 19.99 0.19
C SER A 110 16.59 21.23 0.23
N SER A 111 17.07 22.30 -0.43
CA SER A 111 16.28 23.51 -0.65
C SER A 111 14.95 23.19 -1.34
N ILE A 112 13.99 24.08 -1.17
CA ILE A 112 12.58 23.97 -1.56
C ILE A 112 12.32 23.40 -2.99
N ASN A 113 13.33 23.40 -3.87
CA ASN A 113 13.19 23.02 -5.27
C ASN A 113 13.81 21.66 -5.66
N ASN A 114 14.45 20.92 -4.74
CA ASN A 114 15.09 19.66 -5.08
C ASN A 114 14.13 18.47 -4.91
N THR A 115 13.66 17.99 -6.01
CA THR A 115 12.95 16.71 -6.10
C THR A 115 13.91 15.64 -6.64
N ILE A 116 13.66 14.38 -6.30
CA ILE A 116 14.41 13.25 -6.83
C ILE A 116 14.21 13.14 -8.34
N ASP A 117 15.24 12.70 -9.05
CA ASP A 117 15.18 12.46 -10.49
C ASP A 117 14.14 11.35 -10.81
N LEU A 118 13.22 11.66 -11.73
CA LEU A 118 12.15 10.74 -12.16
C LEU A 118 12.71 9.45 -12.77
N ALA A 119 13.80 9.55 -13.55
CA ALA A 119 14.42 8.39 -14.17
C ALA A 119 14.95 7.42 -13.12
N VAL A 120 15.52 7.95 -12.03
CA VAL A 120 15.99 7.14 -10.90
C VAL A 120 14.82 6.46 -10.19
N VAL A 121 13.75 7.20 -9.91
CA VAL A 121 12.56 6.65 -9.25
C VAL A 121 11.92 5.55 -10.12
N SER A 122 11.68 5.83 -11.39
CA SER A 122 11.07 4.87 -12.32
C SER A 122 11.92 3.60 -12.47
N SER A 123 13.24 3.75 -12.64
CA SER A 123 14.17 2.60 -12.74
C SER A 123 14.16 1.74 -11.48
N ARG A 124 14.14 2.34 -10.30
CA ARG A 124 14.12 1.60 -9.03
C ARG A 124 12.80 0.91 -8.76
N LEU A 125 11.68 1.56 -9.06
CA LEU A 125 10.36 0.92 -8.95
C LEU A 125 10.24 -0.25 -9.92
N GLN A 126 10.79 -0.12 -11.13
CA GLN A 126 10.83 -1.22 -12.09
C GLN A 126 11.68 -2.39 -11.55
N ALA A 127 12.88 -2.12 -11.05
CA ALA A 127 13.73 -3.17 -10.49
C ALA A 127 13.08 -3.87 -9.30
N LEU A 128 12.34 -3.13 -8.46
CA LEU A 128 11.54 -3.70 -7.39
C LEU A 128 10.45 -4.63 -7.94
N ALA A 129 9.71 -4.16 -8.94
CA ALA A 129 8.65 -4.97 -9.56
C ALA A 129 9.21 -6.24 -10.20
N ASP A 130 10.30 -6.13 -10.95
CA ASP A 130 10.96 -7.27 -11.58
C ASP A 130 11.40 -8.31 -10.53
N ASN A 131 12.04 -7.87 -9.44
CA ASN A 131 12.47 -8.76 -8.35
C ASN A 131 11.31 -9.49 -7.68
N VAL A 132 10.16 -8.83 -7.50
CA VAL A 132 8.97 -9.45 -6.91
C VAL A 132 8.32 -10.44 -7.86
N ILE A 133 8.21 -10.08 -9.14
CA ILE A 133 7.66 -10.93 -10.20
C ILE A 133 8.55 -12.17 -10.40
N ASP A 134 9.87 -12.01 -10.45
CA ASP A 134 10.82 -13.10 -10.56
C ASP A 134 10.77 -14.07 -9.38
N ALA A 135 10.40 -13.57 -8.21
CA ALA A 135 10.13 -14.41 -7.03
C ALA A 135 8.77 -15.14 -7.11
N GLY A 136 7.96 -14.90 -8.14
CA GLY A 136 6.64 -15.49 -8.31
C GLY A 136 5.59 -14.96 -7.33
N VAL A 137 5.82 -13.78 -6.74
CA VAL A 137 4.93 -13.18 -5.75
C VAL A 137 4.06 -12.10 -6.39
N PRO A 138 2.75 -12.07 -6.17
CA PRO A 138 1.90 -10.97 -6.60
C PRO A 138 2.34 -9.63 -6.00
N LEU A 139 2.35 -8.59 -6.83
CA LEU A 139 2.68 -7.23 -6.46
C LEU A 139 1.45 -6.32 -6.60
N PHE A 140 1.10 -5.63 -5.53
CA PHE A 140 0.19 -4.51 -5.56
C PHE A 140 0.97 -3.22 -5.32
N MET A 141 0.89 -2.27 -6.25
CA MET A 141 1.59 -0.99 -6.14
C MET A 141 0.57 0.15 -6.28
N THR A 142 0.55 1.03 -5.27
CA THR A 142 -0.27 2.24 -5.36
C THR A 142 0.38 3.25 -6.31
N THR A 143 -0.45 4.06 -6.95
CA THR A 143 0.04 5.26 -7.64
C THR A 143 0.47 6.32 -6.63
N PHE A 144 1.29 7.26 -7.07
CA PHE A 144 1.58 8.44 -6.26
C PHE A 144 0.34 9.32 -6.17
N ASP A 145 -0.01 9.72 -4.96
CA ASP A 145 -1.09 10.65 -4.68
C ASP A 145 -0.74 12.06 -5.15
N GLN A 146 -1.74 12.94 -5.17
CA GLN A 146 -1.51 14.36 -5.38
C GLN A 146 -1.43 15.09 -4.05
N LEU A 147 -0.39 15.90 -3.88
CA LEU A 147 -0.29 16.78 -2.73
C LEU A 147 -1.39 17.85 -2.83
N GLN A 148 -2.23 17.93 -1.81
CA GLN A 148 -3.17 19.02 -1.68
C GLN A 148 -2.41 20.24 -1.15
N SER A 149 -2.17 21.23 -2.01
CA SER A 149 -1.66 22.52 -1.59
C SER A 149 -2.80 23.35 -1.01
N ASN A 150 -2.65 23.78 0.24
CA ASN A 150 -3.55 24.75 0.85
C ASN A 150 -3.27 26.17 0.33
N HIS A 151 -2.17 26.35 -0.42
CA HIS A 151 -1.78 27.62 -1.04
C HIS A 151 -1.54 27.43 -2.54
N PRO A 152 -2.34 28.05 -3.42
CA PRO A 152 -2.22 27.91 -4.88
C PRO A 152 -0.90 28.44 -5.46
N ALA A 153 -0.07 29.10 -4.64
CA ALA A 153 1.23 29.66 -5.04
C ALA A 153 2.44 28.75 -4.77
N GLU A 154 2.26 27.56 -4.20
CA GLU A 154 3.39 26.66 -3.92
C GLU A 154 3.82 25.93 -5.19
N THR A 155 4.80 26.49 -5.88
CA THR A 155 5.44 25.90 -7.07
C THR A 155 6.02 24.52 -6.83
N ARG A 156 6.40 24.22 -5.58
CA ARG A 156 6.92 22.91 -5.16
C ARG A 156 5.87 21.81 -5.31
N ASP A 157 4.67 22.01 -4.77
CA ASP A 157 3.61 20.99 -4.81
C ASP A 157 3.15 20.74 -6.25
N GLN A 158 3.12 21.80 -7.07
CA GLN A 158 2.82 21.65 -8.51
C GLN A 158 3.90 20.83 -9.23
N THR A 159 5.17 21.04 -8.92
CA THR A 159 6.27 20.25 -9.48
C THR A 159 6.20 18.79 -9.05
N VAL A 160 5.92 18.52 -7.78
CA VAL A 160 5.76 17.16 -7.27
C VAL A 160 4.55 16.48 -7.90
N ASN A 161 3.42 17.16 -7.99
CA ASN A 161 2.21 16.61 -8.60
C ASN A 161 2.42 16.30 -10.09
N TYR A 162 3.12 17.15 -10.83
CA TYR A 162 3.48 16.90 -12.23
C TYR A 162 4.35 15.64 -12.37
N LYS A 163 5.38 15.51 -11.53
CA LYS A 163 6.25 14.35 -11.51
C LYS A 163 5.51 13.07 -11.14
N SER A 164 4.64 13.13 -10.14
CA SER A 164 3.77 12.02 -9.74
C SER A 164 2.89 11.56 -10.91
N ALA A 165 2.31 12.49 -11.66
CA ALA A 165 1.49 12.17 -12.82
C ALA A 165 2.28 11.46 -13.93
N ILE A 166 3.53 11.87 -14.18
CA ILE A 166 4.39 11.22 -15.18
C ILE A 166 4.71 9.78 -14.74
N ILE A 167 5.16 9.57 -13.49
CA ILE A 167 5.47 8.23 -12.99
C ILE A 167 4.24 7.35 -13.02
N ASN A 168 3.09 7.86 -12.59
CA ASN A 168 1.85 7.10 -12.62
C ASN A 168 1.49 6.67 -14.06
N ALA A 169 1.65 7.56 -15.04
CA ALA A 169 1.41 7.22 -16.45
C ALA A 169 2.35 6.13 -16.95
N GLU A 170 3.63 6.16 -16.56
CA GLU A 170 4.60 5.11 -16.91
C GLU A 170 4.26 3.76 -16.26
N LEU A 171 3.87 3.76 -14.98
CA LEU A 171 3.46 2.54 -14.27
C LEU A 171 2.23 1.91 -14.93
N TYR A 172 1.23 2.72 -15.29
CA TYR A 172 0.05 2.23 -16.01
C TYR A 172 0.41 1.64 -17.37
N ARG A 173 1.22 2.35 -18.16
CA ARG A 173 1.63 1.87 -19.49
C ARG A 173 2.29 0.49 -19.41
N LYS A 174 3.23 0.30 -18.50
CA LYS A 174 3.94 -0.97 -18.31
C LYS A 174 3.02 -2.10 -17.87
N GLN A 175 2.04 -1.82 -17.01
CA GLN A 175 1.07 -2.81 -16.58
C GLN A 175 0.23 -3.37 -17.75
N PHE A 176 -0.10 -2.52 -18.73
CA PHE A 176 -0.80 -2.96 -19.93
C PHE A 176 0.11 -3.70 -20.93
N GLU A 177 1.37 -3.29 -21.07
CA GLU A 177 2.34 -3.96 -21.95
C GLU A 177 2.68 -5.40 -21.49
N THR A 178 2.65 -5.68 -20.19
CA THR A 178 2.90 -7.04 -19.64
C THR A 178 1.65 -7.93 -19.63
N SER A 179 0.48 -7.40 -19.94
CA SER A 179 -0.80 -8.14 -19.94
C SER A 179 -1.22 -8.61 -21.33
N LEU A 180 -0.45 -8.31 -22.37
CA LEU A 180 -0.62 -8.74 -23.76
C LEU A 180 0.41 -9.81 -24.13
#